data_7d80924bd1a146518e5c123197c7613a
#
_entry.id   7d80924bd1a146518e5c123197c7613a
#
_cell.length_a   1.000
_cell.length_b   1.000
_cell.length_c   1.000
_cell.angle_alpha   90.00
_cell.angle_beta   90.00
_cell.angle_gamma   90.00
#
_symmetry.space_group_name_H-M   'P 1'
#
loop_
_entity.id
_entity.type
_entity.pdbx_description
1 polymer ?
#
loop_
_entity_poly.entity_id
_entity_poly.type
_entity_poly.pdbx_seq_one_letter_code
_entity_poly.pdbx_strand_id
1 'polypeptide(L)'
;MSETTNAAEDSARIRAEFTVEGALAGMRLDAALAGALDAPRTRTSGWIRDGHVTVTNNGKTVKIGKSYKLSAEDEVVVDAPAPRDLADIRPEKVDGFRIVHLDDDIVVVDKPAGVAAHPSPGWHGPTVISALMGEGISVATSGAAERQGIVHRLDV
;
A
#
# COMPACT_ATOMS: atom_id res chain seq x y z
N MET A 1 11.25 33.98 0.44
CA MET A 1 11.85 32.77 1.00
C MET A 1 10.83 32.19 1.96
N SER A 2 10.04 31.27 1.50
CA SER A 2 9.01 30.63 2.31
C SER A 2 9.27 29.13 2.20
N GLU A 3 9.84 28.56 3.26
CA GLU A 3 9.95 27.14 3.45
C GLU A 3 8.53 26.60 3.73
N THR A 4 7.91 26.05 2.71
CA THR A 4 6.72 25.24 2.90
C THR A 4 7.19 23.87 3.36
N THR A 5 7.30 23.71 4.66
CA THR A 5 7.57 22.41 5.32
C THR A 5 6.47 21.45 4.92
N ASN A 6 6.86 20.42 4.20
CA ASN A 6 6.00 19.34 3.72
C ASN A 6 5.62 18.43 4.91
N ALA A 7 4.63 18.87 5.70
CA ALA A 7 4.11 18.15 6.87
C ALA A 7 3.19 16.97 6.52
N ALA A 8 3.10 16.60 5.22
CA ALA A 8 2.21 15.53 4.74
C ALA A 8 2.92 14.15 4.58
N GLU A 9 4.20 14.05 4.84
CA GLU A 9 4.99 12.82 4.60
C GLU A 9 5.29 11.98 5.84
N ASP A 10 4.80 12.37 7.01
CA ASP A 10 4.87 11.52 8.22
C ASP A 10 3.64 10.61 8.35
N SER A 11 3.08 10.17 7.22
CA SER A 11 2.12 9.07 7.17
C SER A 11 2.77 7.84 7.79
N ALA A 12 2.08 7.17 8.69
CA ALA A 12 2.54 6.00 9.42
C ALA A 12 3.50 5.13 8.59
N ARG A 13 4.69 4.87 9.10
CA ARG A 13 5.70 4.04 8.44
C ARG A 13 5.85 2.73 9.20
N ILE A 14 6.02 1.66 8.45
CA ILE A 14 6.44 0.37 9.02
C ILE A 14 7.96 0.38 9.09
N ARG A 15 8.48 0.30 10.31
CA ARG A 15 9.92 0.18 10.57
C ARG A 15 10.18 -1.13 11.28
N ALA A 16 11.09 -1.91 10.75
CA ALA A 16 11.53 -3.16 11.35
C ALA A 16 13.01 -3.38 11.02
N GLU A 17 13.70 -3.99 11.98
CA GLU A 17 15.10 -4.39 11.85
C GLU A 17 15.27 -5.76 12.51
N PHE A 18 15.92 -6.68 11.81
CA PHE A 18 16.23 -8.00 12.35
C PHE A 18 17.45 -8.62 11.68
N THR A 19 18.13 -9.46 12.42
CA THR A 19 19.23 -10.29 11.92
C THR A 19 18.69 -11.64 11.50
N VAL A 20 19.19 -12.16 10.39
CA VAL A 20 18.78 -13.45 9.84
C VAL A 20 19.43 -14.59 10.61
N GLU A 21 18.61 -15.34 11.32
CA GLU A 21 19.02 -16.52 12.08
C GLU A 21 18.17 -17.75 11.75
N GLY A 22 18.73 -18.92 11.97
CA GLY A 22 18.01 -20.20 11.94
C GLY A 22 17.20 -20.43 10.66
N ALA A 23 15.89 -20.57 10.81
CA ALA A 23 14.98 -20.93 9.72
C ALA A 23 14.81 -19.85 8.62
N LEU A 24 15.23 -18.62 8.88
CA LEU A 24 15.15 -17.55 7.87
C LEU A 24 16.27 -17.63 6.84
N ALA A 25 17.40 -18.28 7.18
CA ALA A 25 18.51 -18.46 6.25
C ALA A 25 18.08 -19.37 5.08
N GLY A 26 18.36 -18.94 3.86
CA GLY A 26 17.93 -19.60 2.62
C GLY A 26 16.52 -19.25 2.15
N MET A 27 15.69 -18.62 3.00
CA MET A 27 14.36 -18.13 2.59
C MET A 27 14.48 -16.96 1.61
N ARG A 28 13.47 -16.80 0.79
CA ARG A 28 13.36 -15.60 -0.05
C ARG A 28 13.02 -14.39 0.83
N LEU A 29 13.65 -13.27 0.58
CA LEU A 29 13.45 -12.03 1.32
C LEU A 29 11.97 -11.59 1.35
N ASP A 30 11.26 -11.67 0.21
CA ASP A 30 9.84 -11.32 0.13
C ASP A 30 8.96 -12.22 1.03
N ALA A 31 9.30 -13.49 1.15
CA ALA A 31 8.56 -14.43 1.99
C ALA A 31 8.90 -14.25 3.48
N ALA A 32 10.17 -14.03 3.81
CA ALA A 32 10.60 -13.76 5.18
C ALA A 32 9.95 -12.49 5.73
N LEU A 33 9.96 -11.41 4.95
CA LEU A 33 9.28 -10.15 5.31
C LEU A 33 7.76 -10.34 5.49
N ALA A 34 7.13 -11.13 4.61
CA ALA A 34 5.70 -11.39 4.71
C ALA A 34 5.34 -12.09 6.03
N GLY A 35 6.13 -13.07 6.44
CA GLY A 35 5.92 -13.77 7.71
C GLY A 35 6.27 -12.93 8.93
N ALA A 36 7.38 -12.17 8.88
CA ALA A 36 7.83 -11.36 10.01
C ALA A 36 6.94 -10.14 10.30
N LEU A 37 6.31 -9.57 9.26
CA LEU A 37 5.54 -8.32 9.36
C LEU A 37 4.03 -8.53 9.15
N ASP A 38 3.57 -9.77 9.10
CA ASP A 38 2.18 -10.13 8.81
C ASP A 38 1.61 -9.38 7.60
N ALA A 39 2.38 -9.33 6.52
CA ALA A 39 2.07 -8.55 5.34
C ALA A 39 1.93 -9.43 4.09
N PRO A 40 1.04 -9.11 3.14
CA PRO A 40 0.95 -9.83 1.87
C PRO A 40 2.28 -9.81 1.11
N ARG A 41 2.69 -10.94 0.51
CA ARG A 41 3.93 -11.05 -0.29
C ARG A 41 4.01 -10.06 -1.45
N THR A 42 2.88 -9.69 -2.03
CA THR A 42 2.79 -8.66 -3.08
C THR A 42 3.28 -7.31 -2.57
N ARG A 43 2.94 -6.97 -1.32
CA ARG A 43 3.36 -5.73 -0.66
C ARG A 43 4.86 -5.75 -0.35
N THR A 44 5.36 -6.81 0.27
CA THR A 44 6.79 -6.93 0.60
C THR A 44 7.68 -6.96 -0.65
N SER A 45 7.22 -7.59 -1.74
CA SER A 45 7.88 -7.51 -3.04
C SER A 45 7.89 -6.08 -3.62
N GLY A 46 6.83 -5.31 -3.40
CA GLY A 46 6.77 -3.89 -3.72
C GLY A 46 7.81 -3.09 -2.94
N TRP A 47 7.88 -3.24 -1.63
CA TRP A 47 8.87 -2.56 -0.78
C TRP A 47 10.32 -2.83 -1.21
N ILE A 48 10.64 -4.09 -1.59
CA ILE A 48 11.96 -4.44 -2.10
C ILE A 48 12.26 -3.72 -3.42
N ARG A 49 11.30 -3.73 -4.36
CA ARG A 49 11.44 -3.08 -5.67
C ARG A 49 11.61 -1.55 -5.53
N ASP A 50 10.87 -0.94 -4.61
CA ASP A 50 10.78 0.51 -4.44
C ASP A 50 11.87 1.05 -3.49
N GLY A 51 12.79 0.16 -3.02
CA GLY A 51 13.97 0.54 -2.23
C GLY A 51 13.71 0.79 -0.74
N HIS A 52 12.56 0.33 -0.21
CA HIS A 52 12.19 0.46 1.20
C HIS A 52 12.81 -0.62 2.10
N VAL A 53 13.59 -1.52 1.52
CA VAL A 53 14.28 -2.60 2.24
C VAL A 53 15.77 -2.54 1.94
N THR A 54 16.57 -2.58 2.98
CA THR A 54 18.03 -2.67 2.89
C THR A 54 18.49 -3.96 3.55
N VAL A 55 19.45 -4.62 2.94
CA VAL A 55 20.11 -5.79 3.52
C VAL A 55 21.62 -5.48 3.61
N THR A 56 22.19 -5.70 4.77
CA THR A 56 23.63 -5.64 4.98
C THR A 56 24.15 -7.00 5.43
N ASN A 57 25.36 -7.36 5.01
CA ASN A 57 26.07 -8.53 5.45
C ASN A 57 27.50 -8.14 5.79
N ASN A 58 27.96 -8.44 6.98
CA ASN A 58 29.29 -8.03 7.46
C ASN A 58 29.54 -6.50 7.26
N GLY A 59 28.54 -5.67 7.53
CA GLY A 59 28.61 -4.21 7.42
C GLY A 59 28.63 -3.68 5.98
N LYS A 60 28.40 -4.51 4.96
CA LYS A 60 28.33 -4.11 3.54
C LYS A 60 26.91 -4.25 3.01
N THR A 61 26.39 -3.20 2.40
CA THR A 61 25.09 -3.25 1.73
C THR A 61 25.11 -4.22 0.57
N VAL A 62 24.13 -5.13 0.54
CA VAL A 62 23.96 -6.15 -0.47
C VAL A 62 22.96 -5.67 -1.52
N LYS A 63 23.25 -5.89 -2.80
CA LYS A 63 22.28 -5.63 -3.87
C LYS A 63 21.19 -6.69 -3.83
N ILE A 64 19.99 -6.27 -3.47
CA ILE A 64 18.83 -7.16 -3.35
C ILE A 64 17.88 -7.03 -4.53
N GLY A 65 17.08 -8.07 -4.76
CA GLY A 65 15.94 -8.08 -5.67
C GLY A 65 14.86 -8.99 -5.10
N LYS A 66 13.71 -9.06 -5.75
CA LYS A 66 12.54 -9.83 -5.27
C LYS A 66 12.82 -11.34 -5.03
N SER A 67 13.85 -11.88 -5.65
CA SER A 67 14.24 -13.29 -5.52
C SER A 67 15.47 -13.49 -4.63
N TYR A 68 15.96 -12.43 -3.96
CA TYR A 68 17.10 -12.53 -3.05
C TYR A 68 16.80 -13.55 -1.95
N LYS A 69 17.76 -14.47 -1.73
CA LYS A 69 17.70 -15.43 -0.63
C LYS A 69 18.58 -14.94 0.50
N LEU A 70 18.00 -14.90 1.68
CA LEU A 70 18.67 -14.46 2.89
C LEU A 70 19.83 -15.40 3.23
N SER A 71 20.95 -14.83 3.62
CA SER A 71 22.12 -15.54 4.18
C SER A 71 22.09 -15.40 5.70
N ALA A 72 22.76 -16.32 6.40
CA ALA A 72 22.98 -16.17 7.83
C ALA A 72 23.74 -14.85 8.08
N GLU A 73 23.44 -14.19 9.18
CA GLU A 73 24.01 -12.89 9.58
C GLU A 73 23.65 -11.70 8.66
N ASP A 74 22.73 -11.88 7.70
CA ASP A 74 22.14 -10.72 7.01
C ASP A 74 21.38 -9.87 8.03
N GLU A 75 21.63 -8.58 8.02
CA GLU A 75 20.84 -7.58 8.76
C GLU A 75 19.85 -6.96 7.79
N VAL A 76 18.58 -7.07 8.10
CA VAL A 76 17.50 -6.58 7.25
C VAL A 76 16.85 -5.38 7.92
N VAL A 77 16.83 -4.26 7.22
CA VAL A 77 16.16 -3.03 7.66
C VAL A 77 15.02 -2.73 6.70
N VAL A 78 13.84 -2.51 7.24
CA VAL A 78 12.64 -2.09 6.51
C VAL A 78 12.26 -0.70 6.98
N ASP A 79 12.07 0.22 6.06
CA ASP A 79 11.47 1.53 6.31
C ASP A 79 10.50 1.84 5.16
N ALA A 80 9.29 1.31 5.29
CA ALA A 80 8.29 1.30 4.23
C ALA A 80 7.03 2.09 4.63
N PRO A 81 6.31 2.68 3.66
CA PRO A 81 5.03 3.31 3.94
C PRO A 81 4.04 2.26 4.46
N ALA A 82 3.32 2.60 5.53
CA ALA A 82 2.22 1.78 6.00
C ALA A 82 1.09 1.73 4.95
N PRO A 83 0.28 0.66 4.95
CA PRO A 83 -0.93 0.66 4.14
C PRO A 83 -1.79 1.86 4.53
N ARG A 84 -2.34 2.55 3.54
CA ARG A 84 -3.41 3.49 3.83
C ARG A 84 -4.64 2.71 4.28
N ASP A 85 -5.14 3.02 5.45
CA ASP A 85 -6.40 2.48 5.92
C ASP A 85 -7.56 3.22 5.24
N LEU A 86 -8.74 2.58 5.12
CA LEU A 86 -9.94 3.30 4.67
C LEU A 86 -10.26 4.50 5.59
N ALA A 87 -9.86 4.43 6.85
CA ALA A 87 -9.94 5.55 7.78
C ALA A 87 -9.16 6.80 7.33
N ASP A 88 -8.13 6.64 6.48
CA ASP A 88 -7.34 7.74 5.93
C ASP A 88 -7.91 8.32 4.63
N ILE A 89 -8.95 7.70 4.06
CA ILE A 89 -9.62 8.19 2.86
C ILE A 89 -10.53 9.35 3.26
N ARG A 90 -10.24 10.53 2.74
CA ARG A 90 -11.06 11.70 2.96
C ARG A 90 -12.17 11.78 1.92
N PRO A 91 -13.40 12.15 2.31
CA PRO A 91 -14.46 12.46 1.37
C PRO A 91 -14.01 13.55 0.39
N GLU A 92 -14.23 13.36 -0.89
CA GLU A 92 -13.81 14.28 -1.93
C GLU A 92 -14.89 14.40 -3.00
N LYS A 93 -15.26 15.64 -3.39
CA LYS A 93 -16.12 15.84 -4.54
C LYS A 93 -15.29 15.80 -5.81
N VAL A 94 -15.71 14.97 -6.75
CA VAL A 94 -14.99 14.71 -8.00
C VAL A 94 -15.85 15.14 -9.17
N ASP A 95 -15.34 16.07 -9.96
CA ASP A 95 -16.04 16.55 -11.15
C ASP A 95 -16.22 15.42 -12.17
N GLY A 96 -17.43 15.32 -12.72
CA GLY A 96 -17.77 14.28 -13.70
C GLY A 96 -18.01 12.90 -13.08
N PHE A 97 -17.87 12.72 -11.79
CA PHE A 97 -18.26 11.48 -11.11
C PHE A 97 -19.78 11.36 -11.08
N ARG A 98 -20.30 10.25 -11.58
CA ARG A 98 -21.75 10.07 -11.71
C ARG A 98 -22.17 8.71 -11.17
N ILE A 99 -23.18 8.72 -10.31
CA ILE A 99 -23.84 7.49 -9.84
C ILE A 99 -24.89 7.13 -10.88
N VAL A 100 -24.74 5.93 -11.47
CA VAL A 100 -25.65 5.39 -12.49
C VAL A 100 -26.77 4.61 -11.86
N HIS A 101 -26.46 3.87 -10.78
CA HIS A 101 -27.42 3.09 -10.00
C HIS A 101 -27.01 3.07 -8.53
N LEU A 102 -27.97 3.10 -7.65
CA LEU A 102 -27.77 2.98 -6.20
C LEU A 102 -28.99 2.29 -5.60
N ASP A 103 -28.74 1.19 -4.86
CA ASP A 103 -29.71 0.51 -4.00
C ASP A 103 -29.04 0.08 -2.69
N ASP A 104 -29.72 -0.76 -1.92
CA ASP A 104 -29.21 -1.22 -0.61
C ASP A 104 -28.02 -2.18 -0.72
N ASP A 105 -27.82 -2.82 -1.86
CA ASP A 105 -26.80 -3.85 -2.07
C ASP A 105 -25.61 -3.38 -2.91
N ILE A 106 -25.85 -2.54 -3.94
CA ILE A 106 -24.82 -2.13 -4.88
C ILE A 106 -24.89 -0.63 -5.25
N VAL A 107 -23.75 -0.09 -5.61
CA VAL A 107 -23.65 1.18 -6.33
C VAL A 107 -22.90 0.99 -7.64
N VAL A 108 -23.47 1.49 -8.74
CA VAL A 108 -22.82 1.53 -10.05
C VAL A 108 -22.46 2.96 -10.38
N VAL A 109 -21.20 3.19 -10.72
CA VAL A 109 -20.70 4.54 -11.01
C VAL A 109 -20.12 4.62 -12.42
N ASP A 110 -20.31 5.78 -13.04
CA ASP A 110 -19.59 6.17 -14.24
C ASP A 110 -18.34 6.93 -13.78
N LYS A 111 -17.21 6.23 -13.80
CA LYS A 111 -15.93 6.71 -13.30
C LYS A 111 -15.25 7.58 -14.35
N PRO A 112 -15.00 8.88 -14.09
CA PRO A 112 -14.26 9.71 -15.03
C PRO A 112 -12.78 9.28 -15.13
N ALA A 113 -12.14 9.66 -16.23
CA ALA A 113 -10.69 9.50 -16.37
C ALA A 113 -9.96 10.26 -15.27
N GLY A 114 -8.79 9.77 -14.85
CA GLY A 114 -8.02 10.37 -13.77
C GLY A 114 -8.50 10.03 -12.36
N VAL A 115 -9.50 9.18 -12.20
CA VAL A 115 -9.98 8.67 -10.91
C VAL A 115 -9.61 7.20 -10.79
N ALA A 116 -8.96 6.79 -9.72
CA ALA A 116 -8.67 5.39 -9.46
C ALA A 116 -9.89 4.68 -8.83
N ALA A 117 -10.06 3.38 -9.09
CA ALA A 117 -11.15 2.62 -8.46
C ALA A 117 -10.97 2.56 -6.93
N HIS A 118 -9.73 2.39 -6.47
CA HIS A 118 -9.37 2.28 -5.05
C HIS A 118 -7.99 2.88 -4.82
N PRO A 119 -7.64 3.23 -3.57
CA PRO A 119 -6.30 3.67 -3.22
C PRO A 119 -5.26 2.63 -3.59
N SER A 120 -4.14 3.06 -4.15
CA SER A 120 -3.01 2.20 -4.46
C SER A 120 -1.68 2.91 -4.15
N PRO A 121 -0.60 2.16 -3.87
CA PRO A 121 0.70 2.76 -3.62
C PRO A 121 1.13 3.69 -4.75
N GLY A 122 1.54 4.92 -4.41
CA GLY A 122 1.95 5.94 -5.37
C GLY A 122 0.81 6.72 -6.04
N TRP A 123 -0.46 6.39 -5.77
CA TRP A 123 -1.59 7.18 -6.23
C TRP A 123 -1.96 8.25 -5.20
N HIS A 124 -2.02 9.51 -5.63
CA HIS A 124 -2.35 10.67 -4.80
C HIS A 124 -3.62 11.39 -5.25
N GLY A 125 -4.23 10.96 -6.35
CA GLY A 125 -5.45 11.53 -6.90
C GLY A 125 -6.73 10.95 -6.27
N PRO A 126 -7.90 11.41 -6.75
CA PRO A 126 -9.19 10.94 -6.28
C PRO A 126 -9.43 9.45 -6.57
N THR A 127 -10.28 8.85 -5.77
CA THR A 127 -10.70 7.45 -5.93
C THR A 127 -12.23 7.35 -5.95
N VAL A 128 -12.76 6.26 -6.48
CA VAL A 128 -14.20 5.99 -6.41
C VAL A 128 -14.68 5.97 -4.96
N ILE A 129 -13.89 5.43 -4.05
CA ILE A 129 -14.23 5.39 -2.62
C ILE A 129 -14.30 6.81 -2.03
N SER A 130 -13.29 7.66 -2.29
CA SER A 130 -13.31 9.06 -1.80
C SER A 130 -14.47 9.86 -2.38
N ALA A 131 -14.82 9.62 -3.66
CA ALA A 131 -15.94 10.26 -4.33
C ALA A 131 -17.30 9.82 -3.74
N LEU A 132 -17.51 8.52 -3.52
CA LEU A 132 -18.72 8.00 -2.88
C LEU A 132 -18.89 8.55 -1.46
N MET A 133 -17.81 8.61 -0.67
CA MET A 133 -17.82 9.24 0.65
C MET A 133 -18.17 10.73 0.56
N GLY A 134 -17.72 11.43 -0.50
CA GLY A 134 -18.06 12.83 -0.78
C GLY A 134 -19.54 13.05 -1.08
N GLU A 135 -20.22 12.03 -1.63
CA GLU A 135 -21.66 11.98 -1.84
C GLU A 135 -22.43 11.43 -0.62
N GLY A 136 -21.76 11.13 0.50
CA GLY A 136 -22.37 10.61 1.71
C GLY A 136 -22.68 9.11 1.67
N ILE A 137 -22.14 8.38 0.71
CA ILE A 137 -22.37 6.94 0.54
C ILE A 137 -21.27 6.16 1.22
N SER A 138 -21.66 5.22 2.09
CA SER A 138 -20.76 4.29 2.75
C SER A 138 -20.63 3.01 1.93
N VAL A 139 -19.41 2.50 1.79
CA VAL A 139 -19.13 1.23 1.13
C VAL A 139 -18.91 0.13 2.16
N ALA A 140 -19.17 -1.12 1.75
CA ALA A 140 -18.94 -2.28 2.61
C ALA A 140 -17.45 -2.37 3.03
N THR A 141 -17.22 -2.78 4.28
CA THR A 141 -15.89 -2.93 4.87
C THR A 141 -15.35 -4.36 4.77
N SER A 142 -16.03 -5.25 4.05
CA SER A 142 -15.61 -6.63 3.81
C SER A 142 -14.52 -6.70 2.71
N GLY A 143 -13.59 -7.63 2.86
CA GLY A 143 -12.49 -7.83 1.92
C GLY A 143 -11.16 -7.23 2.38
N ALA A 144 -10.17 -7.20 1.50
CA ALA A 144 -8.88 -6.59 1.79
C ALA A 144 -9.03 -5.08 2.01
N ALA A 145 -8.38 -4.53 3.04
CA ALA A 145 -8.57 -3.14 3.49
C ALA A 145 -8.48 -2.11 2.35
N GLU A 146 -7.58 -2.34 1.40
CA GLU A 146 -7.39 -1.45 0.24
C GLU A 146 -8.44 -1.60 -0.87
N ARG A 147 -9.32 -2.60 -0.80
CA ARG A 147 -10.32 -2.91 -1.84
C ARG A 147 -11.71 -3.17 -1.31
N GLN A 148 -11.97 -2.82 -0.07
CA GLN A 148 -13.27 -3.03 0.56
C GLN A 148 -14.40 -2.42 -0.29
N GLY A 149 -15.43 -3.20 -0.52
CA GLY A 149 -16.58 -2.80 -1.33
C GLY A 149 -16.36 -2.75 -2.84
N ILE A 150 -15.13 -2.94 -3.36
CA ILE A 150 -14.85 -2.92 -4.80
C ILE A 150 -14.88 -4.34 -5.36
N VAL A 151 -15.88 -4.64 -6.20
CA VAL A 151 -16.06 -5.97 -6.80
C VAL A 151 -15.31 -6.14 -8.11
N HIS A 152 -15.15 -5.08 -8.88
CA HIS A 152 -14.29 -5.04 -10.06
C HIS A 152 -13.82 -3.60 -10.35
N ARG A 153 -12.91 -3.41 -11.30
CA ARG A 153 -12.31 -2.10 -11.57
C ARG A 153 -12.05 -1.88 -13.04
N LEU A 154 -12.13 -0.61 -13.44
CA LEU A 154 -11.60 -0.10 -14.71
C LEU A 154 -10.27 0.60 -14.41
N ASP A 155 -9.38 0.63 -15.41
CA ASP A 155 -8.12 1.36 -15.32
C ASP A 155 -8.37 2.89 -15.23
N VAL A 156 -7.34 3.60 -14.77
CA VAL A 156 -7.38 5.06 -14.58
C VAL A 156 -7.37 5.81 -15.91
#